data_2e42ff74e14c828e1112bcf7a476b63c
#
_entry.id   2e42ff74e14c828e1112bcf7a476b63c
#
_cell.length_a   1.000
_cell.length_b   1.000
_cell.length_c   1.000
_cell.angle_alpha   90.00
_cell.angle_beta   90.00
_cell.angle_gamma   90.00
#
_symmetry.space_group_name_H-M   'P 1'
#
loop_
_entity.id
_entity.type
_entity.pdbx_description
1 polymer ?
#
loop_
_entity_poly.entity_id
_entity_poly.type
_entity_poly.pdbx_seq_one_letter_code
_entity_poly.pdbx_strand_id
1 'polypeptide(L)'
;MPNKIERLSSVTQAMTLTDDAATTPTIPFGASAGATLFVESVSGAAAITWHVLHAPGATAAVMDSDGPVTTSIEAGKAYAFPDSLFATPFVKAVLDSGTASVVVSLKG
;
A
#
# COMPACT_ATOMS: atom_id res chain seq x y z
N MET A 1 29.12 16.50 8.96
CA MET A 1 28.49 16.34 8.69
C MET A 1 27.73 16.44 8.53
N PRO A 2 27.60 16.35 8.33
CA PRO A 2 26.67 16.47 8.04
C PRO A 2 25.63 16.23 8.07
N ASN A 3 25.16 16.56 8.36
CA ASN A 3 24.13 16.20 8.43
C ASN A 3 23.62 15.81 7.44
N LYS A 4 23.63 15.14 7.56
CA LYS A 4 23.08 14.44 6.56
C LYS A 4 21.63 14.42 6.66
N ILE A 5 20.97 14.52 5.56
CA ILE A 5 19.51 14.56 5.53
C ILE A 5 19.02 13.19 5.14
N GLU A 6 18.83 12.39 6.16
CA GLU A 6 18.44 11.01 5.91
C GLU A 6 17.02 10.85 5.40
N ARG A 7 16.18 11.83 5.63
CA ARG A 7 14.82 11.71 5.17
C ARG A 7 14.67 11.67 3.66
N LEU A 8 15.75 11.94 2.95
CA LEU A 8 15.73 11.84 1.50
C LEU A 8 15.76 10.42 1.00
N SER A 9 16.01 9.49 1.89
CA SER A 9 16.02 8.09 1.50
C SER A 9 14.69 7.68 0.95
N SER A 10 14.71 6.93 -0.12
CA SER A 10 13.53 6.35 -0.74
C SER A 10 13.66 4.86 -0.71
N VAL A 11 12.56 4.18 -0.49
CA VAL A 11 12.51 2.72 -0.59
C VAL A 11 11.56 2.40 -1.73
N THR A 12 12.08 1.63 -2.70
CA THR A 12 11.28 1.17 -3.83
C THR A 12 11.30 -0.34 -3.81
N GLN A 13 10.16 -0.97 -3.77
CA GLN A 13 10.06 -2.40 -3.62
C GLN A 13 8.98 -2.97 -4.51
N ALA A 14 9.34 -4.02 -5.27
CA ALA A 14 8.37 -4.75 -6.08
C ALA A 14 7.61 -5.72 -5.18
N MET A 15 6.31 -5.82 -5.40
CA MET A 15 5.44 -6.70 -4.62
C MET A 15 4.40 -7.34 -5.52
N THR A 16 3.91 -8.50 -5.09
CA THR A 16 2.74 -9.12 -5.69
C THR A 16 1.59 -9.01 -4.70
N LEU A 17 0.53 -8.34 -5.10
CA LEU A 17 -0.66 -8.20 -4.28
C LEU A 17 -1.65 -9.31 -4.63
N THR A 18 -2.39 -9.76 -3.64
CA THR A 18 -3.40 -10.81 -3.83
C THR A 18 -4.72 -10.39 -3.20
N ASP A 19 -5.72 -11.22 -3.36
CA ASP A 19 -7.05 -11.03 -2.76
C ASP A 19 -7.15 -11.61 -1.36
N ASP A 20 -6.02 -12.07 -0.80
CA ASP A 20 -5.96 -12.66 0.52
C ASP A 20 -5.02 -11.83 1.39
N ALA A 21 -5.57 -11.18 2.41
CA ALA A 21 -4.79 -10.34 3.32
C ALA A 21 -3.68 -11.12 4.04
N ALA A 22 -3.84 -12.43 4.21
CA ALA A 22 -2.83 -13.23 4.88
C ALA A 22 -1.58 -13.40 4.02
N THR A 23 -1.71 -13.39 2.70
CA THR A 23 -0.60 -13.60 1.79
C THR A 23 -0.07 -12.32 1.17
N THR A 24 -0.87 -11.26 1.16
CA THR A 24 -0.43 -9.97 0.64
C THR A 24 0.68 -9.39 1.53
N PRO A 25 1.79 -8.93 0.95
CA PRO A 25 2.88 -8.37 1.75
C PRO A 25 2.47 -7.16 2.57
N THR A 26 3.07 -7.05 3.75
CA THR A 26 2.91 -5.88 4.61
C THR A 26 3.82 -4.76 4.11
N ILE A 27 3.28 -3.55 4.03
CA ILE A 27 4.04 -2.37 3.63
C ILE A 27 4.43 -1.59 4.88
N PRO A 28 5.74 -1.43 5.17
CA PRO A 28 6.18 -0.68 6.34
C PRO A 28 6.06 0.82 6.06
N PHE A 29 5.04 1.42 6.62
CA PHE A 29 4.60 2.76 6.27
C PHE A 29 4.94 3.82 7.32
N GLY A 30 5.39 3.40 8.50
CA GLY A 30 5.46 4.27 9.66
C GLY A 30 6.37 5.47 9.56
N ALA A 31 7.44 5.39 8.77
CA ALA A 31 8.39 6.49 8.63
C ALA A 31 8.20 7.26 7.34
N SER A 32 7.12 7.00 6.61
CA SER A 32 6.94 7.58 5.28
C SER A 32 6.22 8.91 5.33
N ALA A 33 6.72 9.89 4.61
CA ALA A 33 6.04 11.16 4.38
C ALA A 33 5.25 11.14 3.06
N GLY A 34 5.53 10.19 2.19
CA GLY A 34 4.82 10.03 0.93
C GLY A 34 4.94 8.61 0.43
N ALA A 35 3.95 8.16 -0.29
CA ALA A 35 3.93 6.80 -0.82
C ALA A 35 3.14 6.75 -2.12
N THR A 36 3.66 5.97 -3.05
CA THR A 36 3.04 5.76 -4.36
C THR A 36 3.08 4.29 -4.70
N LEU A 37 2.10 3.83 -5.43
CA LEU A 37 2.03 2.46 -5.91
C LEU A 37 1.88 2.50 -7.42
N PHE A 38 2.84 1.91 -8.12
CA PHE A 38 2.78 1.78 -9.58
C PHE A 38 2.32 0.38 -9.92
N VAL A 39 1.30 0.26 -10.75
CA VAL A 39 0.74 -1.03 -11.14
C VAL A 39 1.38 -1.47 -12.46
N GLU A 40 2.19 -2.53 -12.41
CA GLU A 40 2.82 -3.06 -13.61
C GLU A 40 1.88 -3.96 -14.39
N SER A 41 1.15 -4.82 -13.69
CA SER A 41 0.21 -5.73 -14.32
C SER A 41 -0.91 -6.09 -13.36
N VAL A 42 -2.05 -6.44 -13.91
CA VAL A 42 -3.23 -6.82 -13.14
C VAL A 42 -3.84 -8.06 -13.78
N SER A 43 -4.20 -9.04 -12.97
CA SER A 43 -4.88 -10.24 -13.45
C SER A 43 -6.11 -10.49 -12.58
N GLY A 44 -7.28 -10.18 -13.10
CA GLY A 44 -8.55 -10.41 -12.44
C GLY A 44 -8.94 -9.34 -11.41
N ALA A 45 -8.04 -8.46 -11.02
CA ALA A 45 -8.30 -7.45 -10.00
C ALA A 45 -8.63 -6.11 -10.63
N ALA A 46 -9.45 -5.32 -9.97
CA ALA A 46 -9.81 -3.99 -10.43
C ALA A 46 -9.71 -2.94 -9.34
N ALA A 47 -9.64 -3.35 -8.07
CA ALA A 47 -9.60 -2.41 -6.95
C ALA A 47 -8.82 -2.97 -5.79
N ILE A 48 -8.19 -2.07 -5.06
CA ILE A 48 -7.51 -2.36 -3.80
C ILE A 48 -8.40 -1.89 -2.67
N THR A 49 -8.56 -2.73 -1.65
CA THR A 49 -9.10 -2.32 -0.36
C THR A 49 -7.93 -2.22 0.60
N TRP A 50 -7.79 -1.08 1.26
CA TRP A 50 -6.66 -0.83 2.14
C TRP A 50 -6.92 -1.39 3.52
N HIS A 51 -5.96 -2.12 4.06
CA HIS A 51 -6.01 -2.72 5.39
C HIS A 51 -4.89 -2.17 6.25
N VAL A 52 -5.13 -2.11 7.54
CA VAL A 52 -4.10 -1.76 8.53
C VAL A 52 -3.94 -2.91 9.50
N LEU A 53 -2.73 -3.06 10.01
CA LEU A 53 -2.46 -4.08 11.02
C LEU A 53 -2.70 -3.45 12.40
N HIS A 54 -3.57 -4.08 13.18
CA HIS A 54 -3.85 -3.64 14.53
C HIS A 54 -3.31 -4.60 15.58
N ALA A 55 -2.79 -5.75 15.14
CA ALA A 55 -2.12 -6.74 16.00
C ALA A 55 -1.31 -7.65 15.09
N PRO A 56 -0.34 -8.40 15.62
CA PRO A 56 0.41 -9.34 14.81
C PRO A 56 -0.52 -10.34 14.12
N GLY A 57 -0.44 -10.40 12.81
CA GLY A 57 -1.25 -11.32 12.02
C GLY A 57 -2.70 -10.93 11.85
N ALA A 58 -3.12 -9.77 12.36
CA ALA A 58 -4.51 -9.34 12.27
C ALA A 58 -4.62 -8.02 11.52
N THR A 59 -5.51 -7.96 10.56
CA THR A 59 -5.74 -6.74 9.78
C THR A 59 -7.21 -6.40 9.76
N ALA A 60 -7.50 -5.14 9.49
CA ALA A 60 -8.87 -4.67 9.30
C ALA A 60 -8.90 -3.67 8.17
N ALA A 61 -9.96 -3.70 7.38
CA ALA A 61 -10.14 -2.72 6.31
C ALA A 61 -10.31 -1.33 6.91
N VAL A 62 -9.67 -0.36 6.29
CA VAL A 62 -9.83 1.04 6.69
C VAL A 62 -11.19 1.51 6.20
N MET A 63 -11.94 2.14 7.09
CA MET A 63 -13.30 2.61 6.79
C MET A 63 -13.34 4.13 6.85
N ASP A 64 -14.15 4.71 5.96
CA ASP A 64 -14.51 6.12 6.06
C ASP A 64 -16.02 6.23 6.04
N SER A 65 -16.54 7.43 5.86
CA SER A 65 -18.00 7.65 5.93
C SER A 65 -18.77 6.92 4.82
N ASP A 66 -18.08 6.54 3.75
CA ASP A 66 -18.71 5.89 2.60
C ASP A 66 -18.46 4.39 2.57
N GLY A 67 -17.77 3.85 3.56
CA GLY A 67 -17.42 2.43 3.62
C GLY A 67 -15.93 2.21 3.53
N PRO A 68 -15.48 1.03 3.04
CA PRO A 68 -14.06 0.74 2.94
C PRO A 68 -13.33 1.70 2.01
N VAL A 69 -12.13 2.09 2.41
CA VAL A 69 -11.27 2.95 1.56
C VAL A 69 -10.69 2.08 0.46
N THR A 70 -11.00 2.42 -0.78
CA THR A 70 -10.56 1.64 -1.94
C THR A 70 -9.90 2.51 -2.98
N THR A 71 -9.10 1.87 -3.84
CA THR A 71 -8.47 2.51 -4.98
C THR A 71 -8.69 1.63 -6.20
N SER A 72 -9.35 2.16 -7.22
CA SER A 72 -9.47 1.45 -8.50
C SER A 72 -8.14 1.52 -9.23
N ILE A 73 -7.71 0.40 -9.79
CA ILE A 73 -6.38 0.31 -10.40
C ILE A 73 -6.44 -0.16 -11.84
N GLU A 74 -5.42 0.26 -12.61
CA GLU A 74 -5.20 -0.18 -13.98
C GLU A 74 -3.72 -0.36 -14.20
N ALA A 75 -3.36 -1.31 -15.05
CA ALA A 75 -1.96 -1.52 -15.40
C ALA A 75 -1.38 -0.27 -16.07
N GLY A 76 -0.12 0.02 -15.74
CA GLY A 76 0.61 1.13 -16.32
C GLY A 76 0.37 2.47 -15.63
N LYS A 77 -0.35 2.49 -14.51
CA LYS A 77 -0.66 3.73 -13.80
C LYS A 77 -0.12 3.71 -12.38
N ALA A 78 0.17 4.90 -11.88
CA ALA A 78 0.65 5.08 -10.52
C ALA A 78 -0.44 5.75 -9.68
N TYR A 79 -0.54 5.34 -8.43
CA TYR A 79 -1.57 5.82 -7.51
C TYR A 79 -0.96 6.26 -6.20
N ALA A 80 -1.42 7.40 -5.67
CA ALA A 80 -1.02 7.84 -4.35
C ALA A 80 -1.73 7.00 -3.29
N PHE A 81 -1.05 6.76 -2.17
CA PHE A 81 -1.70 6.10 -1.04
C PHE A 81 -2.74 7.04 -0.44
N PRO A 82 -3.89 6.52 -0.01
CA PRO A 82 -4.90 7.35 0.66
C PRO A 82 -4.36 8.03 1.92
N ASP A 83 -4.77 9.26 2.15
CA ASP A 83 -4.30 10.05 3.30
C ASP A 83 -4.63 9.38 4.63
N SER A 84 -5.73 8.65 4.70
CA SER A 84 -6.16 7.99 5.93
C SER A 84 -5.14 6.95 6.43
N LEU A 85 -4.25 6.47 5.57
CA LEU A 85 -3.26 5.49 5.96
C LEU A 85 -2.08 6.10 6.71
N PHE A 86 -1.88 7.41 6.63
CA PHE A 86 -0.69 8.04 7.20
C PHE A 86 -0.68 8.08 8.72
N ALA A 87 -1.74 7.60 9.36
CA ALA A 87 -1.78 7.47 10.81
C ALA A 87 -1.34 6.09 11.30
N THR A 88 -0.99 5.17 10.41
CA THR A 88 -0.68 3.79 10.79
C THR A 88 0.72 3.39 10.36
N PRO A 89 1.40 2.53 11.16
CA PRO A 89 2.77 2.11 10.81
C PRO A 89 2.85 1.02 9.76
N PHE A 90 1.80 0.19 9.61
CA PHE A 90 1.82 -0.91 8.66
C PHE A 90 0.50 -1.02 7.93
N VAL A 91 0.55 -1.18 6.62
CA VAL A 91 -0.65 -1.31 5.80
C VAL A 91 -0.51 -2.48 4.84
N LYS A 92 -1.64 -2.95 4.33
CA LYS A 92 -1.68 -3.93 3.24
C LYS A 92 -2.65 -3.46 2.18
N ALA A 93 -2.29 -3.71 0.94
CA ALA A 93 -3.15 -3.43 -0.21
C ALA A 93 -3.74 -4.76 -0.67
N VAL A 94 -5.01 -4.98 -0.38
CA VAL A 94 -5.69 -6.24 -0.65
C VAL A 94 -6.58 -6.08 -1.87
N LEU A 95 -6.41 -6.95 -2.86
CA LEU A 95 -7.17 -6.85 -4.10
C LEU A 95 -8.59 -7.38 -3.93
N ASP A 96 -9.49 -6.91 -4.77
CA ASP A 96 -10.86 -7.45 -4.81
C ASP A 96 -10.88 -8.87 -5.38
N SER A 97 -9.93 -9.22 -6.25
CA SER A 97 -9.75 -10.58 -6.75
C SER A 97 -8.43 -10.67 -7.52
N GLY A 98 -7.93 -11.90 -7.68
CA GLY A 98 -6.75 -12.13 -8.52
C GLY A 98 -5.45 -11.64 -7.95
N THR A 99 -4.55 -11.22 -8.82
CA THR A 99 -3.21 -10.77 -8.45
C THR A 99 -2.83 -9.53 -9.23
N ALA A 100 -1.87 -8.78 -8.69
CA ALA A 100 -1.28 -7.65 -9.38
C ALA A 100 0.20 -7.55 -9.01
N SER A 101 1.02 -7.21 -9.99
CA SER A 101 2.43 -6.91 -9.76
C SER A 101 2.56 -5.40 -9.67
N VAL A 102 3.11 -4.92 -8.57
CA VAL A 102 3.19 -3.48 -8.30
C VAL A 102 4.59 -3.13 -7.80
N VAL A 103 4.91 -1.85 -7.91
CA VAL A 103 6.12 -1.29 -7.30
C VAL A 103 5.66 -0.22 -6.32
N VAL A 104 6.03 -0.40 -5.06
CA VAL A 104 5.67 0.54 -4.01
C VAL A 104 6.88 1.41 -3.73
N SER A 105 6.71 2.72 -3.76
CA SER A 105 7.76 3.68 -3.44
C SER A 105 7.35 4.45 -2.20
N LEU A 106 8.22 4.40 -1.19
CA LEU A 106 8.02 5.10 0.07
C LEU A 106 9.12 6.13 0.23
N LYS A 107 8.76 7.30 0.67
CA LYS A 107 9.74 8.36 0.89
C LYS A 107 9.55 8.94 2.29
N GLY A 108 10.65 8.97 3.03
CA GLY A 108 10.64 9.51 4.38
C GLY A 108 10.76 11.01 4.48
#